data_f1169034d2921b729eb4775fce7235c9
#
_entry.id   f1169034d2921b729eb4775fce7235c9
#
_cell.length_a   1.000
_cell.length_b   1.000
_cell.length_c   1.000
_cell.angle_alpha   90.00
_cell.angle_beta   90.00
_cell.angle_gamma   90.00
#
_symmetry.space_group_name_H-M   'P 1'
#
loop_
_entity.id
_entity.type
_entity.pdbx_description
1 polymer ?
#
loop_
_entity_poly.entity_id
_entity_poly.type
_entity_poly.pdbx_seq_one_letter_code
_entity_poly.pdbx_strand_id
1 'polypeptide(L)'
;YYFQKDFGYEINAIIDIPNKPKKFFQKQKLLKLKNSWYFHDHIKKTGQKPDLEYLNNFERKYQINLQQLTINERIFYRFNDFYKFSSDEVLSILEQECKLFETIVDEIKPNYFITPLTAFHHQHLFYEICRKRNIKTLMIYMSKFGHRCVISQDVNKLDFNPKLSHFQSKNRNFNQLLDYFKSFDIVKQIDDYKKKIENSKFKKLQAANNFFLNNDYSNQTHYTYYGRNRSKVLSHEIKKSIQLRKRRTFIKKNLSRIIPEKQK
;
A
#
# COMPACT_ATOMS: atom_id res chain seq x y z
N TYR A 1 8.98 -1.32 17.27
CA TYR A 1 10.08 -1.71 18.16
C TYR A 1 10.36 -0.64 19.20
N TYR A 2 10.70 0.60 18.80
CA TYR A 2 11.05 1.70 19.74
C TYR A 2 9.89 2.04 20.69
N PHE A 3 8.66 2.11 20.21
CA PHE A 3 7.50 2.34 21.08
C PHE A 3 7.38 1.29 22.19
N GLN A 4 7.72 0.05 21.89
CA GLN A 4 7.67 -1.04 22.85
C GLN A 4 8.90 -1.00 23.79
N LYS A 5 10.09 -0.77 23.22
CA LYS A 5 11.35 -0.76 23.96
C LYS A 5 11.45 0.43 24.91
N ASP A 6 11.10 1.64 24.40
CA ASP A 6 11.40 2.88 25.11
C ASP A 6 10.22 3.35 25.99
N PHE A 7 8.98 2.92 25.67
CA PHE A 7 7.75 3.36 26.32
C PHE A 7 6.89 2.23 26.88
N GLY A 8 7.23 0.99 26.64
CA GLY A 8 6.48 -0.16 27.14
C GLY A 8 5.07 -0.33 26.53
N TYR A 9 4.77 0.31 25.37
CA TYR A 9 3.44 0.24 24.79
C TYR A 9 3.09 -1.15 24.27
N GLU A 10 1.84 -1.57 24.51
CA GLU A 10 1.28 -2.75 23.88
C GLU A 10 1.02 -2.48 22.39
N ILE A 11 1.46 -3.39 21.53
CA ILE A 11 1.31 -3.29 20.08
C ILE A 11 0.39 -4.39 19.59
N ASN A 12 -0.66 -3.97 18.91
CA ASN A 12 -1.55 -4.80 18.13
C ASN A 12 -1.35 -4.48 16.65
N ALA A 13 -1.50 -5.45 15.74
CA ALA A 13 -1.20 -5.23 14.34
C ALA A 13 -2.25 -5.82 13.40
N ILE A 14 -2.68 -5.03 12.43
CA ILE A 14 -3.37 -5.50 11.23
C ILE A 14 -2.31 -5.62 10.14
N ILE A 15 -2.12 -6.83 9.60
CA ILE A 15 -1.01 -7.18 8.74
C ILE A 15 -1.55 -7.51 7.35
N ASP A 16 -1.28 -6.60 6.41
CA ASP A 16 -1.70 -6.70 5.01
C ASP A 16 -0.60 -7.34 4.16
N ILE A 17 -0.37 -8.65 4.34
CA ILE A 17 0.60 -9.42 3.57
C ILE A 17 0.06 -10.79 3.18
N PRO A 18 0.37 -11.29 1.97
CA PRO A 18 -0.07 -12.60 1.50
C PRO A 18 0.75 -13.76 2.10
N ASN A 19 0.33 -14.98 1.79
CA ASN A 19 0.75 -16.24 2.41
C ASN A 19 2.26 -16.45 2.67
N LYS A 20 3.13 -16.19 1.69
CA LYS A 20 4.57 -16.46 1.84
C LYS A 20 5.27 -15.44 2.75
N PRO A 21 5.11 -14.12 2.52
CA PRO A 21 5.54 -13.10 3.47
C PRO A 21 4.92 -13.28 4.85
N LYS A 22 3.67 -13.76 4.96
CA LYS A 22 3.02 -14.07 6.22
C LYS A 22 3.81 -15.09 7.03
N LYS A 23 4.20 -16.23 6.43
CA LYS A 23 5.02 -17.26 7.09
C LYS A 23 6.38 -16.75 7.57
N PHE A 24 6.98 -15.82 6.80
CA PHE A 24 8.20 -15.15 7.21
C PHE A 24 7.95 -14.19 8.38
N PHE A 25 6.91 -13.37 8.30
CA PHE A 25 6.57 -12.40 9.33
C PHE A 25 6.17 -13.07 10.67
N GLN A 26 5.48 -14.19 10.61
CA GLN A 26 5.13 -14.98 11.82
C GLN A 26 6.35 -15.46 12.62
N LYS A 27 7.51 -15.60 11.95
CA LYS A 27 8.77 -16.04 12.59
C LYS A 27 9.60 -14.89 13.14
N GLN A 28 9.18 -13.64 12.93
CA GLN A 28 9.89 -12.47 13.44
C GLN A 28 9.89 -12.45 14.98
N LYS A 29 11.00 -11.98 15.57
CA LYS A 29 11.19 -11.87 17.02
C LYS A 29 11.47 -10.43 17.46
N LEU A 30 11.42 -9.48 16.53
CA LEU A 30 11.76 -8.09 16.78
C LEU A 30 10.68 -7.36 17.59
N LEU A 31 9.40 -7.71 17.32
CA LEU A 31 8.25 -7.13 17.97
C LEU A 31 7.47 -8.20 18.72
N LYS A 32 7.07 -7.90 19.95
CA LYS A 32 6.08 -8.64 20.70
C LYS A 32 4.70 -8.08 20.37
N LEU A 33 3.96 -8.73 19.47
CA LEU A 33 2.57 -8.34 19.18
C LEU A 33 1.66 -9.00 20.20
N LYS A 34 0.78 -8.22 20.83
CA LYS A 34 -0.24 -8.75 21.74
C LYS A 34 -1.29 -9.51 20.94
N ASN A 35 -1.80 -8.87 19.89
CA ASN A 35 -2.71 -9.47 18.91
C ASN A 35 -2.25 -9.14 17.49
N SER A 36 -2.53 -10.04 16.55
CA SER A 36 -2.24 -9.84 15.14
C SER A 36 -3.33 -10.42 14.26
N TRP A 37 -3.89 -9.58 13.39
CA TRP A 37 -4.86 -9.99 12.39
C TRP A 37 -4.20 -9.93 11.01
N TYR A 38 -4.16 -11.07 10.36
CA TYR A 38 -3.74 -11.14 8.97
C TYR A 38 -4.97 -10.82 8.10
N PHE A 39 -5.02 -9.61 7.59
CA PHE A 39 -6.18 -9.04 6.91
C PHE A 39 -6.82 -9.99 5.89
N HIS A 40 -6.01 -10.58 5.02
CA HIS A 40 -6.51 -11.45 3.97
C HIS A 40 -7.08 -12.79 4.44
N ASP A 41 -6.82 -13.21 5.66
CA ASP A 41 -7.42 -14.42 6.22
C ASP A 41 -8.90 -14.23 6.55
N HIS A 42 -9.31 -12.97 6.76
CA HIS A 42 -10.66 -12.60 7.14
C HIS A 42 -11.55 -12.24 5.96
N ILE A 43 -10.96 -11.93 4.79
CA ILE A 43 -11.70 -11.53 3.59
C ILE A 43 -11.75 -12.71 2.61
N LYS A 44 -12.89 -13.38 2.56
CA LYS A 44 -13.09 -14.61 1.78
C LYS A 44 -14.06 -14.41 0.63
N LYS A 45 -13.90 -15.20 -0.42
CA LYS A 45 -14.89 -15.27 -1.50
C LYS A 45 -16.07 -16.11 -1.03
N THR A 46 -17.18 -15.48 -0.68
CA THR A 46 -18.34 -16.19 -0.10
C THR A 46 -19.33 -16.69 -1.12
N GLY A 47 -19.45 -16.03 -2.26
CA GLY A 47 -20.53 -16.30 -3.23
C GLY A 47 -21.94 -15.91 -2.72
N GLN A 48 -22.04 -15.39 -1.50
CA GLN A 48 -23.28 -14.89 -0.92
C GLN A 48 -23.52 -13.43 -1.34
N LYS A 49 -24.78 -13.04 -1.39
CA LYS A 49 -25.14 -11.63 -1.58
C LYS A 49 -24.74 -10.82 -0.34
N PRO A 50 -24.26 -9.59 -0.53
CA PRO A 50 -23.90 -8.72 0.58
C PRO A 50 -25.14 -8.33 1.38
N ASP A 51 -24.97 -8.16 2.69
CA ASP A 51 -25.97 -7.61 3.59
C ASP A 51 -26.04 -6.09 3.43
N LEU A 52 -26.96 -5.66 2.57
CA LEU A 52 -27.12 -4.22 2.27
C LEU A 52 -27.70 -3.45 3.46
N GLU A 53 -28.49 -4.09 4.30
CA GLU A 53 -29.03 -3.45 5.50
C GLU A 53 -27.90 -3.14 6.50
N TYR A 54 -27.03 -4.10 6.74
CA TYR A 54 -25.83 -3.89 7.56
C TYR A 54 -24.94 -2.76 6.99
N LEU A 55 -24.66 -2.79 5.69
CA LEU A 55 -23.81 -1.76 5.04
C LEU A 55 -24.43 -0.36 5.16
N ASN A 56 -25.74 -0.22 4.94
CA ASN A 56 -26.46 1.06 5.09
C ASN A 56 -26.42 1.55 6.56
N ASN A 57 -26.60 0.66 7.52
CA ASN A 57 -26.52 1.00 8.95
C ASN A 57 -25.09 1.40 9.34
N PHE A 58 -24.10 0.74 8.78
CA PHE A 58 -22.68 1.08 8.97
C PHE A 58 -22.35 2.47 8.41
N GLU A 59 -22.79 2.78 7.18
CA GLU A 59 -22.62 4.13 6.58
C GLU A 59 -23.22 5.23 7.45
N ARG A 60 -24.43 5.00 7.97
CA ARG A 60 -25.10 5.96 8.88
C ARG A 60 -24.35 6.11 10.21
N LYS A 61 -23.93 5.00 10.81
CA LYS A 61 -23.22 4.96 12.10
C LYS A 61 -21.91 5.73 12.04
N TYR A 62 -21.13 5.51 10.99
CA TYR A 62 -19.80 6.11 10.84
C TYR A 62 -19.79 7.36 9.94
N GLN A 63 -20.90 7.69 9.29
CA GLN A 63 -20.97 8.78 8.29
C GLN A 63 -19.87 8.64 7.22
N ILE A 64 -19.68 7.43 6.73
CA ILE A 64 -18.72 7.05 5.68
C ILE A 64 -19.51 6.68 4.43
N ASN A 65 -19.08 7.15 3.26
CA ASN A 65 -19.64 6.70 1.99
C ASN A 65 -18.78 5.56 1.42
N LEU A 66 -19.27 4.33 1.54
CA LEU A 66 -18.56 3.14 1.09
C LEU A 66 -18.41 3.10 -0.44
N GLN A 67 -19.39 3.62 -1.18
CA GLN A 67 -19.31 3.71 -2.64
C GLN A 67 -18.16 4.64 -3.05
N GLN A 68 -17.99 5.77 -2.39
CA GLN A 68 -16.90 6.70 -2.68
C GLN A 68 -15.52 6.07 -2.43
N LEU A 69 -15.39 5.21 -1.45
CA LEU A 69 -14.14 4.49 -1.17
C LEU A 69 -13.74 3.53 -2.30
N THR A 70 -14.72 2.98 -3.00
CA THR A 70 -14.49 1.90 -3.97
C THR A 70 -14.55 2.30 -5.43
N ILE A 71 -15.21 3.43 -5.78
CA ILE A 71 -15.46 3.82 -7.18
C ILE A 71 -14.19 3.93 -8.02
N ASN A 72 -13.07 4.28 -7.44
CA ASN A 72 -11.77 4.41 -8.12
C ASN A 72 -10.70 3.48 -7.53
N GLU A 73 -11.10 2.46 -6.77
CA GLU A 73 -10.14 1.60 -6.11
C GLU A 73 -9.35 0.75 -7.12
N ARG A 74 -8.04 0.96 -7.11
CA ARG A 74 -7.12 0.32 -8.06
C ARG A 74 -7.06 -1.19 -7.90
N ILE A 75 -7.30 -1.71 -6.71
CA ILE A 75 -7.30 -3.14 -6.43
C ILE A 75 -8.40 -3.84 -7.22
N PHE A 76 -9.60 -3.25 -7.29
CA PHE A 76 -10.72 -3.83 -8.02
C PHE A 76 -10.64 -3.59 -9.53
N TYR A 77 -10.12 -2.44 -9.97
CA TYR A 77 -10.24 -2.02 -11.36
C TYR A 77 -8.92 -2.01 -12.16
N ARG A 78 -7.75 -2.01 -11.50
CA ARG A 78 -6.46 -1.85 -12.19
C ARG A 78 -5.40 -2.90 -11.86
N PHE A 79 -5.39 -3.44 -10.66
CA PHE A 79 -4.29 -4.31 -10.22
C PHE A 79 -4.54 -5.78 -10.50
N ASN A 80 -5.75 -6.14 -10.91
CA ASN A 80 -6.07 -7.51 -11.30
C ASN A 80 -6.51 -7.59 -12.76
N ASP A 81 -5.57 -7.92 -13.65
CA ASP A 81 -5.83 -8.13 -15.07
C ASP A 81 -6.52 -9.48 -15.37
N PHE A 82 -6.73 -10.32 -14.36
CA PHE A 82 -7.20 -11.70 -14.50
C PHE A 82 -8.63 -11.90 -14.03
N TYR A 83 -9.19 -10.95 -13.32
CA TYR A 83 -10.51 -11.02 -12.71
C TYR A 83 -11.20 -9.66 -12.72
N LYS A 84 -12.49 -9.69 -13.06
CA LYS A 84 -13.36 -8.51 -12.96
C LYS A 84 -14.34 -8.74 -11.82
N PHE A 85 -14.28 -7.88 -10.83
CA PHE A 85 -15.19 -7.92 -9.70
C PHE A 85 -16.58 -7.46 -10.11
N SER A 86 -17.61 -8.18 -9.70
CA SER A 86 -18.99 -7.70 -9.75
C SER A 86 -19.24 -6.71 -8.60
N SER A 87 -20.30 -5.92 -8.70
CA SER A 87 -20.70 -4.99 -7.63
C SER A 87 -20.98 -5.74 -6.32
N ASP A 88 -21.66 -6.88 -6.38
CA ASP A 88 -21.97 -7.69 -5.21
C ASP A 88 -20.70 -8.25 -4.54
N GLU A 89 -19.70 -8.64 -5.32
CA GLU A 89 -18.42 -9.09 -4.77
C GLU A 89 -17.67 -7.96 -4.07
N VAL A 90 -17.67 -6.75 -4.64
CA VAL A 90 -17.07 -5.57 -4.01
C VAL A 90 -17.78 -5.25 -2.70
N LEU A 91 -19.12 -5.24 -2.69
CA LEU A 91 -19.92 -4.99 -1.49
C LEU A 91 -19.72 -6.10 -0.44
N SER A 92 -19.60 -7.36 -0.84
CA SER A 92 -19.32 -8.46 0.08
C SER A 92 -17.92 -8.36 0.71
N ILE A 93 -16.93 -7.87 -0.03
CA ILE A 93 -15.60 -7.57 0.51
C ILE A 93 -15.69 -6.45 1.54
N LEU A 94 -16.38 -5.35 1.20
CA LEU A 94 -16.57 -4.23 2.13
C LEU A 94 -17.30 -4.65 3.41
N GLU A 95 -18.33 -5.47 3.28
CA GLU A 95 -19.06 -5.99 4.44
C GLU A 95 -18.14 -6.74 5.40
N GLN A 96 -17.31 -7.62 4.87
CA GLN A 96 -16.34 -8.38 5.68
C GLN A 96 -15.28 -7.45 6.30
N GLU A 97 -14.81 -6.44 5.58
CA GLU A 97 -13.88 -5.43 6.07
C GLU A 97 -14.50 -4.60 7.20
N CYS A 98 -15.73 -4.13 7.03
CA CYS A 98 -16.46 -3.38 8.04
C CYS A 98 -16.62 -4.19 9.33
N LYS A 99 -17.08 -5.44 9.22
CA LYS A 99 -17.25 -6.37 10.37
C LYS A 99 -15.94 -6.65 11.08
N LEU A 100 -14.87 -6.92 10.31
CA LEU A 100 -13.53 -7.16 10.85
C LEU A 100 -13.04 -5.94 11.64
N PHE A 101 -13.14 -4.77 11.07
CA PHE A 101 -12.61 -3.55 11.66
C PHE A 101 -13.39 -3.09 12.88
N GLU A 102 -14.72 -3.24 12.88
CA GLU A 102 -15.52 -3.00 14.07
C GLU A 102 -15.12 -3.95 15.20
N THR A 103 -14.99 -5.24 14.90
CA THR A 103 -14.57 -6.26 15.88
C THR A 103 -13.21 -5.90 16.49
N ILE A 104 -12.22 -5.56 15.66
CA ILE A 104 -10.89 -5.18 16.13
C ILE A 104 -10.94 -3.96 17.06
N VAL A 105 -11.66 -2.93 16.66
CA VAL A 105 -11.75 -1.69 17.47
C VAL A 105 -12.49 -1.94 18.79
N ASP A 106 -13.55 -2.73 18.77
CA ASP A 106 -14.34 -3.04 19.97
C ASP A 106 -13.58 -3.95 20.96
N GLU A 107 -12.80 -4.90 20.46
CA GLU A 107 -11.98 -5.81 21.28
C GLU A 107 -10.77 -5.08 21.90
N ILE A 108 -10.06 -4.27 21.10
CA ILE A 108 -8.79 -3.68 21.51
C ILE A 108 -8.97 -2.35 22.23
N LYS A 109 -9.95 -1.53 21.80
CA LYS A 109 -10.15 -0.15 22.27
C LYS A 109 -8.84 0.65 22.25
N PRO A 110 -8.17 0.76 21.08
CA PRO A 110 -6.83 1.31 21.02
C PRO A 110 -6.83 2.81 21.34
N ASN A 111 -5.78 3.30 21.98
CA ASN A 111 -5.59 4.73 22.20
C ASN A 111 -5.07 5.43 20.94
N TYR A 112 -4.27 4.71 20.15
CA TYR A 112 -3.62 5.24 18.95
C TYR A 112 -3.74 4.24 17.81
N PHE A 113 -3.93 4.79 16.61
CA PHE A 113 -3.78 4.07 15.37
C PHE A 113 -2.63 4.67 14.57
N ILE A 114 -1.63 3.88 14.25
CA ILE A 114 -0.45 4.29 13.47
C ILE A 114 -0.47 3.57 12.13
N THR A 115 -0.43 4.33 11.05
CA THR A 115 -0.53 3.79 9.69
C THR A 115 0.39 4.56 8.73
N PRO A 116 0.88 3.96 7.65
CA PRO A 116 1.34 4.74 6.51
C PRO A 116 0.19 5.56 5.89
N LEU A 117 0.50 6.46 4.97
CA LEU A 117 -0.54 7.16 4.21
C LEU A 117 -1.52 6.14 3.61
N THR A 118 -2.81 6.35 3.85
CA THR A 118 -3.88 5.45 3.40
C THR A 118 -4.02 5.50 1.88
N ALA A 119 -3.46 4.48 1.21
CA ALA A 119 -3.40 4.42 -0.26
C ALA A 119 -4.49 3.54 -0.88
N PHE A 120 -5.12 2.67 -0.08
CA PHE A 120 -6.13 1.71 -0.49
C PHE A 120 -7.40 1.88 0.35
N HIS A 121 -8.55 1.44 -0.21
CA HIS A 121 -9.85 1.57 0.42
C HIS A 121 -9.90 1.00 1.84
N HIS A 122 -9.41 -0.20 2.08
CA HIS A 122 -9.42 -0.84 3.40
C HIS A 122 -8.60 -0.08 4.45
N GLN A 123 -7.45 0.49 4.04
CA GLN A 123 -6.64 1.32 4.95
C GLN A 123 -7.39 2.62 5.30
N HIS A 124 -8.04 3.22 4.31
CA HIS A 124 -8.81 4.44 4.53
C HIS A 124 -10.09 4.19 5.32
N LEU A 125 -10.77 3.07 5.07
CA LEU A 125 -11.93 2.63 5.84
C LEU A 125 -11.59 2.48 7.33
N PHE A 126 -10.51 1.78 7.66
CA PHE A 126 -10.09 1.62 9.04
C PHE A 126 -9.70 2.96 9.70
N TYR A 127 -9.02 3.83 8.94
CA TYR A 127 -8.71 5.18 9.38
C TYR A 127 -9.98 5.98 9.74
N GLU A 128 -10.99 5.96 8.87
CA GLU A 128 -12.25 6.67 9.12
C GLU A 128 -13.01 6.10 10.33
N ILE A 129 -13.05 4.78 10.51
CA ILE A 129 -13.61 4.15 11.71
C ILE A 129 -12.90 4.66 12.96
N CYS A 130 -11.57 4.64 12.96
CA CYS A 130 -10.76 5.12 14.08
C CYS A 130 -11.07 6.60 14.41
N ARG A 131 -11.17 7.47 13.40
CA ARG A 131 -11.53 8.88 13.58
C ARG A 131 -12.91 9.03 14.24
N LYS A 132 -13.91 8.32 13.74
CA LYS A 132 -15.29 8.39 14.27
C LYS A 132 -15.41 7.79 15.67
N ARG A 133 -14.50 6.93 16.05
CA ARG A 133 -14.39 6.39 17.42
C ARG A 133 -13.49 7.22 18.33
N ASN A 134 -13.05 8.42 17.88
CA ASN A 134 -12.14 9.31 18.63
C ASN A 134 -10.78 8.64 19.00
N ILE A 135 -10.35 7.67 18.20
CA ILE A 135 -9.04 7.05 18.33
C ILE A 135 -8.03 7.98 17.65
N LYS A 136 -6.97 8.37 18.36
CA LYS A 136 -5.94 9.26 17.81
C LYS A 136 -5.18 8.56 16.69
N THR A 137 -5.30 9.09 15.48
CA THR A 137 -4.65 8.52 14.29
C THR A 137 -3.36 9.28 13.98
N LEU A 138 -2.31 8.53 13.64
CA LEU A 138 -1.01 9.07 13.24
C LEU A 138 -0.60 8.43 11.92
N MET A 139 -0.69 9.20 10.84
CA MET A 139 -0.22 8.77 9.52
C MET A 139 1.23 9.17 9.31
N ILE A 140 2.03 8.21 8.91
CA ILE A 140 3.44 8.42 8.61
C ILE A 140 3.62 8.34 7.10
N TYR A 141 4.09 9.39 6.47
CA TYR A 141 4.43 9.38 5.06
C TYR A 141 5.79 10.02 4.80
N MET A 142 6.45 9.50 3.78
CA MET A 142 7.79 9.97 3.43
C MET A 142 7.72 11.34 2.77
N SER A 143 8.49 12.27 3.27
CA SER A 143 8.73 13.52 2.58
C SER A 143 9.49 13.26 1.28
N LYS A 144 9.22 14.07 0.25
CA LYS A 144 10.00 14.04 -0.99
C LYS A 144 11.42 14.60 -0.83
N PHE A 145 11.75 15.10 0.35
CA PHE A 145 13.03 15.75 0.65
C PHE A 145 13.86 14.91 1.61
N GLY A 146 14.85 14.20 1.09
CA GLY A 146 15.78 13.38 1.87
C GLY A 146 15.09 12.23 2.61
N HIS A 147 15.68 11.82 3.73
CA HIS A 147 15.16 10.72 4.58
C HIS A 147 14.23 11.22 5.68
N ARG A 148 13.34 12.15 5.35
CA ARG A 148 12.40 12.73 6.32
C ARG A 148 11.03 12.10 6.15
N CYS A 149 10.32 11.96 7.24
CA CYS A 149 8.89 11.60 7.23
C CYS A 149 8.08 12.75 7.83
N VAL A 150 6.83 12.79 7.43
CA VAL A 150 5.82 13.67 7.99
C VAL A 150 4.85 12.81 8.77
N ILE A 151 4.45 13.26 9.94
CA ILE A 151 3.41 12.62 10.77
C ILE A 151 2.24 13.58 10.84
N SER A 152 1.04 13.11 10.53
CA SER A 152 -0.16 13.92 10.56
C SER A 152 -1.35 13.08 11.02
N GLN A 153 -2.34 13.71 11.63
CA GLN A 153 -3.60 13.08 12.00
C GLN A 153 -4.60 13.05 10.84
N ASP A 154 -4.43 13.93 9.86
CA ASP A 154 -5.32 14.06 8.71
C ASP A 154 -4.59 13.76 7.40
N VAL A 155 -5.31 13.14 6.46
CA VAL A 155 -4.78 12.78 5.13
C VAL A 155 -4.42 14.02 4.31
N ASN A 156 -5.19 15.08 4.45
CA ASN A 156 -5.14 16.27 3.60
C ASN A 156 -4.49 17.48 4.27
N LYS A 157 -4.25 17.42 5.59
CA LYS A 157 -3.73 18.55 6.36
C LYS A 157 -2.53 18.11 7.19
N LEU A 158 -1.51 18.96 7.19
CA LEU A 158 -0.40 18.80 8.12
C LEU A 158 -0.84 19.31 9.50
N ASP A 159 -0.44 18.58 10.53
CA ASP A 159 -0.67 19.04 11.88
C ASP A 159 0.14 20.30 12.14
N PHE A 160 -0.50 21.29 12.75
CA PHE A 160 0.19 22.49 13.18
C PHE A 160 1.09 22.15 14.36
N ASN A 161 2.38 22.49 14.24
CA ASN A 161 3.33 22.37 15.33
C ASN A 161 3.81 23.78 15.73
N PRO A 162 3.41 24.27 16.94
CA PRO A 162 3.81 25.61 17.40
C PRO A 162 5.34 25.82 17.42
N LYS A 163 6.10 24.74 17.63
CA LYS A 163 7.57 24.82 17.61
C LYS A 163 8.13 25.16 16.23
N LEU A 164 7.41 24.89 15.16
CA LEU A 164 7.83 25.22 13.79
C LEU A 164 7.68 26.72 13.50
N SER A 165 6.79 27.44 14.18
CA SER A 165 6.65 28.90 14.02
C SER A 165 7.86 29.68 14.54
N HIS A 166 8.67 29.07 15.42
CA HIS A 166 9.91 29.67 15.94
C HIS A 166 11.13 29.37 15.05
N PHE A 167 11.00 28.53 14.03
CA PHE A 167 12.08 28.35 13.08
C PHE A 167 12.21 29.58 12.18
N GLN A 168 13.27 30.33 12.38
CA GLN A 168 13.63 31.41 11.43
C GLN A 168 13.88 30.79 10.06
N SER A 169 13.16 31.29 9.06
CA SER A 169 13.43 30.91 7.68
C SER A 169 14.84 31.36 7.31
N LYS A 170 15.69 30.44 6.91
CA LYS A 170 16.97 30.80 6.29
C LYS A 170 16.67 31.35 4.91
N ASN A 171 16.82 32.64 4.74
CA ASN A 171 16.75 33.26 3.41
C ASN A 171 17.86 32.66 2.53
N ARG A 172 17.49 31.80 1.60
CA ARG A 172 18.41 31.22 0.62
C ARG A 172 18.12 31.84 -0.72
N ASN A 173 19.16 32.25 -1.43
CA ASN A 173 19.03 32.61 -2.82
C ASN A 173 18.78 31.35 -3.70
N PHE A 174 18.42 31.55 -4.94
CA PHE A 174 18.08 30.45 -5.87
C PHE A 174 19.20 29.41 -6.00
N ASN A 175 20.45 29.84 -6.10
CA ASN A 175 21.59 28.93 -6.22
C ASN A 175 21.81 28.10 -4.95
N GLN A 176 21.68 28.70 -3.79
CA GLN A 176 21.75 27.98 -2.51
C GLN A 176 20.62 26.96 -2.34
N LEU A 177 19.39 27.28 -2.84
CA LEU A 177 18.28 26.32 -2.87
C LEU A 177 18.57 25.19 -3.86
N LEU A 178 19.11 25.50 -5.03
CA LEU A 178 19.47 24.51 -6.03
C LEU A 178 20.54 23.55 -5.51
N ASP A 179 21.57 24.06 -4.84
CA ASP A 179 22.63 23.25 -4.25
C ASP A 179 22.10 22.39 -3.07
N TYR A 180 21.21 22.98 -2.29
CA TYR A 180 20.53 22.24 -1.22
C TYR A 180 19.69 21.09 -1.80
N PHE A 181 18.94 21.30 -2.91
CA PHE A 181 18.21 20.23 -3.57
C PHE A 181 19.10 19.19 -4.24
N LYS A 182 20.22 19.61 -4.83
CA LYS A 182 21.21 18.69 -5.41
C LYS A 182 21.87 17.80 -4.34
N SER A 183 22.04 18.31 -3.10
CA SER A 183 22.58 17.52 -2.00
C SER A 183 21.68 16.33 -1.62
N PHE A 184 20.39 16.40 -1.96
CA PHE A 184 19.40 15.32 -1.82
C PHE A 184 19.17 14.58 -3.14
N ASP A 185 20.22 14.18 -3.82
CA ASP A 185 20.10 13.47 -5.10
C ASP A 185 19.37 12.12 -4.92
N ILE A 186 18.02 12.21 -4.98
CA ILE A 186 17.10 11.07 -4.87
C ILE A 186 17.36 10.09 -6.01
N VAL A 187 17.74 10.59 -7.19
CA VAL A 187 18.01 9.75 -8.37
C VAL A 187 19.23 8.89 -8.10
N LYS A 188 20.30 9.48 -7.59
CA LYS A 188 21.52 8.76 -7.21
C LYS A 188 21.23 7.73 -6.11
N GLN A 189 20.46 8.09 -5.10
CA GLN A 189 20.07 7.15 -4.03
C GLN A 189 19.24 5.97 -4.58
N ILE A 190 18.30 6.22 -5.48
CA ILE A 190 17.52 5.18 -6.14
C ILE A 190 18.42 4.29 -7.01
N ASP A 191 19.37 4.88 -7.72
CA ASP A 191 20.28 4.13 -8.59
C ASP A 191 21.28 3.31 -7.77
N ASP A 192 21.78 3.82 -6.66
CA ASP A 192 22.63 3.07 -5.74
C ASP A 192 21.85 1.92 -5.06
N TYR A 193 20.58 2.15 -4.72
CA TYR A 193 19.70 1.11 -4.23
C TYR A 193 19.41 0.05 -5.31
N LYS A 194 19.14 0.46 -6.55
CA LYS A 194 18.97 -0.46 -7.67
C LYS A 194 20.22 -1.29 -7.92
N LYS A 195 21.42 -0.68 -7.92
CA LYS A 195 22.69 -1.41 -8.06
C LYS A 195 22.88 -2.46 -6.97
N LYS A 196 22.53 -2.15 -5.72
CA LYS A 196 22.56 -3.12 -4.60
C LYS A 196 21.59 -4.30 -4.80
N ILE A 197 20.45 -4.05 -5.47
CA ILE A 197 19.41 -5.06 -5.73
C ILE A 197 19.63 -5.73 -7.09
N GLU A 198 20.48 -5.19 -7.98
CA GLU A 198 20.74 -5.80 -9.29
C GLU A 198 21.29 -7.21 -9.14
N ASN A 199 20.35 -8.13 -9.22
CA ASN A 199 20.64 -9.56 -9.16
C ASN A 199 21.21 -10.02 -10.51
N SER A 200 22.19 -10.91 -10.46
CA SER A 200 22.71 -11.59 -11.64
C SER A 200 21.56 -12.22 -12.45
N LYS A 201 21.76 -12.46 -13.75
CA LYS A 201 20.79 -13.14 -14.62
C LYS A 201 20.30 -14.45 -14.02
N PHE A 202 21.18 -15.19 -13.35
CA PHE A 202 20.88 -16.44 -12.65
C PHE A 202 19.89 -16.23 -11.49
N LYS A 203 20.11 -15.21 -10.64
CA LYS A 203 19.18 -14.89 -9.54
C LYS A 203 17.81 -14.43 -10.05
N LYS A 204 17.77 -13.71 -11.18
CA LYS A 204 16.50 -13.34 -11.85
C LYS A 204 15.75 -14.58 -12.35
N LEU A 205 16.46 -15.54 -12.95
CA LEU A 205 15.87 -16.81 -13.38
C LEU A 205 15.38 -17.64 -12.20
N GLN A 206 16.18 -17.74 -11.14
CA GLN A 206 15.81 -18.42 -9.91
C GLN A 206 14.58 -17.76 -9.24
N ALA A 207 14.52 -16.43 -9.21
CA ALA A 207 13.36 -15.70 -8.69
C ALA A 207 12.11 -15.95 -9.54
N ALA A 208 12.22 -15.97 -10.88
CA ALA A 208 11.13 -16.32 -11.78
C ALA A 208 10.67 -17.77 -11.56
N ASN A 209 11.59 -18.72 -11.46
CA ASN A 209 11.26 -20.11 -11.17
C ASN A 209 10.58 -20.27 -9.81
N ASN A 210 11.10 -19.62 -8.76
CA ASN A 210 10.46 -19.60 -7.44
C ASN A 210 9.07 -18.97 -7.50
N PHE A 211 8.87 -17.94 -8.29
CA PHE A 211 7.57 -17.32 -8.51
C PHE A 211 6.57 -18.30 -9.15
N PHE A 212 6.99 -19.08 -10.15
CA PHE A 212 6.13 -20.07 -10.79
C PHE A 212 5.86 -21.32 -9.94
N LEU A 213 6.83 -21.72 -9.11
CA LEU A 213 6.70 -22.90 -8.26
C LEU A 213 5.92 -22.62 -6.96
N ASN A 214 5.81 -21.37 -6.55
CA ASN A 214 5.08 -21.01 -5.34
C ASN A 214 3.56 -21.10 -5.56
N ASN A 215 2.88 -21.79 -4.64
CA ASN A 215 1.43 -21.92 -4.59
C ASN A 215 0.72 -20.67 -3.98
N ASP A 216 1.42 -19.53 -3.89
CA ASP A 216 0.89 -18.30 -3.28
C ASP A 216 -0.26 -17.66 -4.08
N TYR A 217 -0.65 -18.22 -5.22
CA TYR A 217 -1.83 -17.85 -5.99
C TYR A 217 -3.11 -18.55 -5.49
N SER A 218 -3.24 -18.70 -4.20
CA SER A 218 -4.48 -19.21 -3.63
C SER A 218 -5.60 -18.19 -3.85
N ASN A 219 -6.51 -18.52 -4.76
CA ASN A 219 -7.75 -17.77 -4.99
C ASN A 219 -8.64 -17.68 -3.73
N GLN A 220 -8.25 -18.31 -2.64
CA GLN A 220 -9.07 -18.45 -1.45
C GLN A 220 -8.81 -17.39 -0.39
N THR A 221 -7.62 -16.80 -0.37
CA THR A 221 -7.19 -15.95 0.75
C THR A 221 -6.89 -14.51 0.38
N HIS A 222 -6.87 -14.16 -0.91
CA HIS A 222 -6.50 -12.81 -1.30
C HIS A 222 -7.23 -12.40 -2.58
N TYR A 223 -8.16 -11.47 -2.47
CA TYR A 223 -8.97 -11.05 -3.60
C TYR A 223 -8.16 -10.44 -4.76
N THR A 224 -6.97 -9.88 -4.50
CA THR A 224 -6.09 -9.40 -5.58
C THR A 224 -5.53 -10.51 -6.45
N TYR A 225 -5.61 -11.77 -6.02
CA TYR A 225 -5.17 -12.94 -6.78
C TYR A 225 -6.30 -13.72 -7.46
N TYR A 226 -7.54 -13.27 -7.33
CA TYR A 226 -8.67 -13.93 -8.00
C TYR A 226 -8.44 -14.03 -9.50
N GLY A 227 -8.85 -15.15 -10.09
CA GLY A 227 -8.69 -15.44 -11.51
C GLY A 227 -7.28 -15.79 -11.99
N ARG A 228 -6.27 -15.71 -11.14
CA ARG A 228 -4.89 -16.04 -11.50
C ARG A 228 -4.67 -17.54 -11.46
N ASN A 229 -4.04 -18.05 -12.51
CA ASN A 229 -3.42 -19.37 -12.52
C ASN A 229 -2.06 -19.26 -13.25
N ARG A 230 -1.21 -20.28 -13.10
CA ARG A 230 0.17 -20.24 -13.63
C ARG A 230 0.22 -19.98 -15.12
N SER A 231 -0.61 -20.67 -15.92
CA SER A 231 -0.62 -20.54 -17.37
C SER A 231 -1.11 -19.16 -17.83
N LYS A 232 -2.16 -18.62 -17.21
CA LYS A 232 -2.66 -17.27 -17.50
C LYS A 232 -1.61 -16.22 -17.18
N VAL A 233 -0.96 -16.31 -16.01
CA VAL A 233 0.09 -15.36 -15.59
C VAL A 233 1.27 -15.41 -16.56
N LEU A 234 1.74 -16.61 -16.92
CA LEU A 234 2.85 -16.76 -17.87
C LEU A 234 2.51 -16.15 -19.24
N SER A 235 1.33 -16.50 -19.79
CA SER A 235 0.86 -15.95 -21.06
C SER A 235 0.74 -14.42 -21.02
N HIS A 236 0.21 -13.88 -19.93
CA HIS A 236 0.09 -12.44 -19.74
C HIS A 236 1.45 -11.75 -19.72
N GLU A 237 2.43 -12.26 -18.96
CA GLU A 237 3.76 -11.69 -18.86
C GLU A 237 4.53 -11.76 -20.18
N ILE A 238 4.37 -12.83 -20.95
CA ILE A 238 4.95 -12.94 -22.30
C ILE A 238 4.34 -11.87 -23.22
N LYS A 239 3.00 -11.75 -23.26
CA LYS A 239 2.32 -10.73 -24.08
C LYS A 239 2.76 -9.32 -23.69
N LYS A 240 2.82 -9.03 -22.40
CA LYS A 240 3.24 -7.74 -21.85
C LYS A 240 4.69 -7.41 -22.23
N SER A 241 5.59 -8.39 -22.16
CA SER A 241 6.99 -8.23 -22.57
C SER A 241 7.13 -7.90 -24.05
N ILE A 242 6.34 -8.53 -24.92
CA ILE A 242 6.31 -8.25 -26.36
C ILE A 242 5.78 -6.82 -26.61
N GLN A 243 4.69 -6.43 -25.93
CA GLN A 243 4.12 -5.09 -26.06
C GLN A 243 5.10 -4.01 -25.61
N LEU A 244 5.80 -4.23 -24.47
CA LEU A 244 6.81 -3.30 -23.98
C LEU A 244 7.99 -3.16 -24.94
N ARG A 245 8.45 -4.25 -25.59
CA ARG A 245 9.48 -4.19 -26.63
C ARG A 245 9.01 -3.36 -27.81
N LYS A 246 7.80 -3.63 -28.35
CA LYS A 246 7.21 -2.84 -29.44
C LYS A 246 7.11 -1.36 -29.08
N ARG A 247 6.61 -1.04 -27.89
CA ARG A 247 6.52 0.34 -27.39
C ARG A 247 7.88 1.03 -27.29
N ARG A 248 8.89 0.34 -26.74
CA ARG A 248 10.26 0.88 -26.65
C ARG A 248 10.85 1.16 -28.02
N THR A 249 10.68 0.28 -28.99
CA THR A 249 11.13 0.47 -30.37
C THR A 249 10.45 1.64 -31.03
N PHE A 250 9.12 1.76 -30.85
CA PHE A 250 8.35 2.90 -31.35
C PHE A 250 8.83 4.22 -30.75
N ILE A 251 8.99 4.28 -29.42
CA ILE A 251 9.47 5.49 -28.73
C ILE A 251 10.88 5.86 -29.23
N LYS A 252 11.81 4.90 -29.30
CA LYS A 252 13.15 5.17 -29.82
C LYS A 252 13.12 5.73 -31.23
N LYS A 253 12.34 5.14 -32.13
CA LYS A 253 12.21 5.58 -33.52
C LYS A 253 11.64 7.00 -33.63
N ASN A 254 10.67 7.37 -32.81
CA ASN A 254 10.03 8.68 -32.86
C ASN A 254 10.83 9.75 -32.11
N LEU A 255 11.41 9.43 -30.94
CA LEU A 255 12.29 10.36 -30.22
C LEU A 255 13.57 10.70 -31.02
N SER A 256 14.10 9.75 -31.79
CA SER A 256 15.27 10.03 -32.65
C SER A 256 14.98 11.06 -33.75
N ARG A 257 13.70 11.28 -34.09
CA ARG A 257 13.26 12.27 -35.05
C ARG A 257 13.06 13.67 -34.44
N ILE A 258 12.80 13.73 -33.13
CA ILE A 258 12.39 14.96 -32.42
C ILE A 258 13.57 15.57 -31.64
N ILE A 259 14.43 14.75 -31.09
CA ILE A 259 15.55 15.18 -30.23
C ILE A 259 16.86 15.08 -31.02
N PRO A 260 17.58 16.20 -31.23
CA PRO A 260 18.89 16.19 -31.87
C PRO A 260 19.88 15.26 -31.18
N GLU A 261 20.78 14.66 -31.96
CA GLU A 261 21.75 13.65 -31.43
C GLU A 261 22.61 14.11 -30.23
N LYS A 262 22.86 15.42 -30.15
CA LYS A 262 23.64 16.02 -29.04
C LYS A 262 22.92 16.03 -27.67
N GLN A 263 21.63 15.65 -27.61
CA GLN A 263 20.82 15.63 -26.38
C GLN A 263 20.37 14.21 -26.00
N LYS A 264 20.86 13.19 -26.69
CA LYS A 264 20.64 11.79 -26.36
C LYS A 264 21.72 11.29 -25.40
#